data_b00a275cd8823612ae5c1a7a7b69f750
#
_entry.id   b00a275cd8823612ae5c1a7a7b69f750
#
_cell.length_a   1.000
_cell.length_b   1.000
_cell.length_c   1.000
_cell.angle_alpha   90.00
_cell.angle_beta   90.00
_cell.angle_gamma   90.00
#
_symmetry.space_group_name_H-M   'P 1'
#
loop_
_entity.id
_entity.type
_entity.pdbx_description
1 polymer ?
#
loop_
_entity_poly.entity_id
_entity_poly.type
_entity_poly.pdbx_seq_one_letter_code
_entity_poly.pdbx_strand_id
1 'polypeptide(L)'
;NTSGYLLCCNAENKEVIQKLRDKKHRPNKPFAVLYPSLEFLQNEVSLNEKQLKSLTSTERPINIVSLNNYSGNIALNQVAPKLNQLGVMLPYTGVLQLLANELIFPIVATSGNIHGSPIISENEEALEKLNNVADYFLKHNLKIEYPQDDSVVKFSQKFQQEVVFRRSRGYAPNYLDVEINADEKIMAMGAHLKSSIAYYPNENLYVSQYIGNLDNFDVYNRFVQTSESFIRIFEQQPATILIDK
;
A
#
# COMPACT_ATOMS: atom_id res chain seq x y z
N ASN A 1 -10.07 -7.68 -0.14
CA ASN A 1 -9.71 -6.28 -0.26
C ASN A 1 -9.89 -5.79 -1.70
N THR A 2 -10.10 -4.48 -1.91
CA THR A 2 -10.29 -3.88 -3.25
C THR A 2 -9.00 -3.81 -4.08
N SER A 3 -7.84 -3.99 -3.47
CA SER A 3 -6.54 -3.83 -4.12
C SER A 3 -5.71 -5.11 -4.20
N GLY A 4 -6.18 -6.20 -3.61
CA GLY A 4 -5.51 -7.49 -3.52
C GLY A 4 -5.66 -8.12 -2.15
N TYR A 5 -5.05 -9.27 -1.94
CA TYR A 5 -5.08 -9.96 -0.66
C TYR A 5 -4.24 -9.26 0.40
N LEU A 6 -4.74 -9.24 1.63
CA LEU A 6 -3.98 -8.86 2.81
C LEU A 6 -3.76 -10.09 3.70
N LEU A 7 -2.55 -10.24 4.21
CA LEU A 7 -2.24 -11.16 5.30
C LEU A 7 -2.43 -10.41 6.63
N CYS A 8 -3.30 -10.96 7.47
CA CYS A 8 -3.70 -10.34 8.72
C CYS A 8 -3.46 -11.29 9.90
N CYS A 9 -3.05 -10.73 11.03
CA CYS A 9 -3.00 -11.44 12.32
C CYS A 9 -3.11 -10.45 13.48
N ASN A 10 -3.38 -10.94 14.69
CA ASN A 10 -3.44 -10.09 15.88
C ASN A 10 -2.10 -9.38 16.12
N ALA A 11 -2.12 -8.03 16.18
CA ALA A 11 -0.93 -7.21 16.35
C ALA A 11 -0.36 -7.22 17.79
N GLU A 12 -1.12 -7.72 18.76
CA GLU A 12 -0.70 -7.87 20.16
C GLU A 12 -0.03 -9.21 20.43
N ASN A 13 -0.20 -10.19 19.53
CA ASN A 13 0.34 -11.54 19.70
C ASN A 13 1.71 -11.70 19.01
N LYS A 14 2.77 -11.61 19.82
CA LYS A 14 4.17 -11.71 19.35
C LYS A 14 4.48 -13.00 18.61
N GLU A 15 3.89 -14.12 19.01
CA GLU A 15 4.18 -15.45 18.44
C GLU A 15 3.59 -15.59 17.04
N VAL A 16 2.34 -15.11 16.88
CA VAL A 16 1.66 -15.13 15.57
C VAL A 16 2.35 -14.17 14.58
N ILE A 17 2.79 -13.00 15.04
CA ILE A 17 3.54 -12.07 14.19
C ILE A 17 4.88 -12.67 13.79
N GLN A 18 5.59 -13.33 14.71
CA GLN A 18 6.85 -14.00 14.39
C GLN A 18 6.63 -15.12 13.37
N LYS A 19 5.60 -15.97 13.55
CA LYS A 19 5.19 -16.98 12.57
C LYS A 19 4.94 -16.38 11.19
N LEU A 20 4.24 -15.22 11.11
CA LEU A 20 4.01 -14.52 9.86
C LEU A 20 5.30 -14.01 9.22
N ARG A 21 6.24 -13.47 10.03
CA ARG A 21 7.56 -13.04 9.55
C ARG A 21 8.36 -14.17 8.92
N ASP A 22 8.42 -15.29 9.62
CA ASP A 22 9.18 -16.47 9.20
C ASP A 22 8.62 -17.04 7.89
N LYS A 23 7.30 -17.25 7.83
CA LYS A 23 6.60 -17.74 6.64
C LYS A 23 6.68 -16.80 5.45
N LYS A 24 6.72 -15.48 5.70
CA LYS A 24 6.82 -14.44 4.66
C LYS A 24 8.26 -14.09 4.28
N HIS A 25 9.26 -14.70 4.94
CA HIS A 25 10.69 -14.37 4.79
C HIS A 25 10.97 -12.87 4.93
N ARG A 26 10.37 -12.25 5.96
CA ARG A 26 10.40 -10.79 6.17
C ARG A 26 10.99 -10.45 7.55
N PRO A 27 12.32 -10.60 7.75
CA PRO A 27 12.92 -10.51 9.08
C PRO A 27 12.84 -9.10 9.70
N ASN A 28 13.07 -8.04 8.94
CA ASN A 28 13.25 -6.68 9.49
C ASN A 28 12.24 -5.63 8.99
N LYS A 29 11.67 -5.80 7.78
CA LYS A 29 10.74 -4.81 7.22
C LYS A 29 9.51 -4.67 8.11
N PRO A 30 9.11 -3.45 8.57
CA PRO A 30 7.97 -3.28 9.46
C PRO A 30 6.66 -3.71 8.80
N PHE A 31 5.70 -4.12 9.61
CA PHE A 31 4.32 -4.31 9.21
C PHE A 31 3.51 -3.04 9.50
N ALA A 32 2.48 -2.80 8.69
CA ALA A 32 1.45 -1.83 9.02
C ALA A 32 0.41 -2.48 9.93
N VAL A 33 -0.22 -1.65 10.75
CA VAL A 33 -1.28 -2.05 11.68
C VAL A 33 -2.57 -1.35 11.29
N LEU A 34 -3.61 -2.13 11.11
CA LEU A 34 -4.97 -1.65 10.94
C LEU A 34 -5.63 -1.61 12.31
N TYR A 35 -6.04 -0.42 12.71
CA TYR A 35 -6.77 -0.17 13.94
C TYR A 35 -8.27 -0.29 13.72
N PRO A 36 -9.02 -0.81 14.70
CA PRO A 36 -10.47 -0.97 14.59
C PRO A 36 -11.21 0.36 14.35
N SER A 37 -10.78 1.43 14.99
CA SER A 37 -11.35 2.76 14.86
C SER A 37 -10.30 3.86 15.09
N LEU A 38 -10.66 5.09 14.70
CA LEU A 38 -9.84 6.27 14.99
C LEU A 38 -9.72 6.50 16.50
N GLU A 39 -10.82 6.33 17.24
CA GLU A 39 -10.84 6.48 18.70
C GLU A 39 -9.88 5.50 19.37
N PHE A 40 -9.90 4.23 18.94
CA PHE A 40 -8.96 3.23 19.45
C PHE A 40 -7.50 3.66 19.22
N LEU A 41 -7.19 4.12 18.01
CA LEU A 41 -5.85 4.60 17.66
C LEU A 41 -5.43 5.81 18.48
N GLN A 42 -6.33 6.80 18.70
CA GLN A 42 -6.04 8.01 19.47
C GLN A 42 -5.80 7.74 20.97
N ASN A 43 -6.37 6.66 21.51
CA ASN A 43 -6.11 6.25 22.89
C ASN A 43 -4.69 5.70 23.07
N GLU A 44 -4.04 5.22 22.03
CA GLU A 44 -2.71 4.60 22.08
C GLU A 44 -1.58 5.47 21.49
N VAL A 45 -1.92 6.32 20.52
CA VAL A 45 -0.93 7.09 19.73
C VAL A 45 -1.31 8.56 19.66
N SER A 46 -0.36 9.44 19.96
CA SER A 46 -0.55 10.88 19.77
C SER A 46 -0.48 11.24 18.28
N LEU A 47 -1.55 11.80 17.74
CA LEU A 47 -1.68 12.21 16.34
C LEU A 47 -1.83 13.73 16.23
N ASN A 48 -1.20 14.33 15.22
CA ASN A 48 -1.45 15.73 14.86
C ASN A 48 -2.63 15.86 13.89
N GLU A 49 -3.11 17.09 13.68
CA GLU A 49 -4.27 17.38 12.83
C GLU A 49 -4.11 16.87 11.39
N LYS A 50 -2.90 16.98 10.79
CA LYS A 50 -2.66 16.54 9.43
C LYS A 50 -2.66 15.01 9.31
N GLN A 51 -2.13 14.33 10.32
CA GLN A 51 -2.22 12.86 10.40
C GLN A 51 -3.67 12.40 10.56
N LEU A 52 -4.46 13.07 11.42
CA LEU A 52 -5.88 12.79 11.57
C LEU A 52 -6.64 12.97 10.26
N LYS A 53 -6.42 14.10 9.57
CA LYS A 53 -7.02 14.36 8.26
C LYS A 53 -6.63 13.31 7.22
N SER A 54 -5.36 12.91 7.15
CA SER A 54 -4.87 11.89 6.23
C SER A 54 -5.46 10.50 6.52
N LEU A 55 -5.51 10.08 7.79
CA LEU A 55 -6.09 8.79 8.21
C LEU A 55 -7.59 8.68 7.93
N THR A 56 -8.30 9.80 7.93
CA THR A 56 -9.76 9.86 7.70
C THR A 56 -10.12 10.31 6.28
N SER A 57 -9.13 10.60 5.43
CA SER A 57 -9.35 10.97 4.03
C SER A 57 -9.93 9.81 3.22
N THR A 58 -10.35 10.09 2.00
CA THR A 58 -10.83 9.07 1.05
C THR A 58 -9.73 8.08 0.66
N GLU A 59 -8.50 8.53 0.61
CA GLU A 59 -7.31 7.74 0.27
C GLU A 59 -6.93 6.77 1.39
N ARG A 60 -7.12 7.18 2.66
CA ARG A 60 -6.78 6.38 3.87
C ARG A 60 -5.44 5.66 3.73
N PRO A 61 -4.32 6.37 3.51
CA PRO A 61 -3.02 5.76 3.39
C PRO A 61 -2.52 5.23 4.74
N ILE A 62 -1.50 4.37 4.69
CA ILE A 62 -0.71 4.05 5.88
C ILE A 62 0.05 5.31 6.30
N ASN A 63 -0.21 5.79 7.51
CA ASN A 63 0.53 6.90 8.10
C ASN A 63 1.65 6.38 9.00
N ILE A 64 2.89 6.82 8.77
CA ILE A 64 4.01 6.54 9.67
C ILE A 64 3.95 7.54 10.82
N VAL A 65 3.65 7.05 12.01
CA VAL A 65 3.52 7.83 13.24
C VAL A 65 4.66 7.55 14.22
N SER A 66 4.96 8.50 15.10
CA SER A 66 5.93 8.31 16.18
C SER A 66 5.33 7.48 17.31
N LEU A 67 6.16 6.64 17.92
CA LEU A 67 5.81 5.87 19.12
C LEU A 67 6.13 6.61 20.42
N ASN A 68 6.45 7.90 20.36
CA ASN A 68 6.61 8.72 21.55
C ASN A 68 5.27 8.74 22.31
N ASN A 69 5.31 8.37 23.59
CA ASN A 69 4.11 8.26 24.47
C ASN A 69 3.11 7.18 24.00
N TYR A 70 3.56 6.15 23.30
CA TYR A 70 2.74 5.00 22.95
C TYR A 70 2.29 4.26 24.24
N SER A 71 0.98 3.96 24.32
CA SER A 71 0.37 3.33 25.51
C SER A 71 -0.43 2.06 25.21
N GLY A 72 -0.27 1.47 24.01
CA GLY A 72 -1.01 0.28 23.62
C GLY A 72 -0.27 -1.04 23.88
N ASN A 73 -0.88 -2.14 23.43
CA ASN A 73 -0.43 -3.50 23.67
C ASN A 73 0.23 -4.17 22.45
N ILE A 74 0.43 -3.45 21.34
CA ILE A 74 1.05 -4.02 20.15
C ILE A 74 2.43 -4.59 20.46
N ALA A 75 2.73 -5.76 19.94
CA ALA A 75 4.04 -6.40 20.03
C ALA A 75 5.05 -5.68 19.13
N LEU A 76 5.44 -4.44 19.52
CA LEU A 76 6.25 -3.52 18.70
C LEU A 76 7.54 -4.13 18.19
N ASN A 77 8.23 -4.94 19.00
CA ASN A 77 9.47 -5.60 18.59
C ASN A 77 9.29 -6.54 17.41
N GLN A 78 8.10 -7.15 17.27
CA GLN A 78 7.75 -8.01 16.15
C GLN A 78 7.10 -7.22 15.01
N VAL A 79 6.33 -6.15 15.27
CA VAL A 79 5.67 -5.36 14.23
C VAL A 79 6.64 -4.39 13.55
N ALA A 80 7.44 -3.68 14.32
CA ALA A 80 8.38 -2.65 13.83
C ALA A 80 9.77 -2.78 14.49
N PRO A 81 10.53 -3.86 14.19
CA PRO A 81 11.81 -4.14 14.85
C PRO A 81 12.77 -2.97 14.78
N LYS A 82 13.32 -2.56 15.93
CA LYS A 82 14.32 -1.48 16.07
C LYS A 82 13.85 -0.10 15.59
N LEU A 83 12.55 0.12 15.44
CA LEU A 83 11.98 1.40 15.04
C LEU A 83 11.21 2.04 16.20
N ASN A 84 11.26 3.36 16.29
CA ASN A 84 10.41 4.17 17.18
C ASN A 84 9.20 4.76 16.40
N GLN A 85 8.80 4.12 15.32
CA GLN A 85 7.74 4.53 14.44
C GLN A 85 6.89 3.33 14.03
N LEU A 86 5.61 3.57 13.80
CA LEU A 86 4.64 2.57 13.41
C LEU A 86 3.87 3.05 12.17
N GLY A 87 3.66 2.17 11.20
CA GLY A 87 2.71 2.40 10.12
C GLY A 87 1.31 2.04 10.61
N VAL A 88 0.41 3.00 10.67
CA VAL A 88 -0.98 2.82 11.11
C VAL A 88 -1.97 3.14 9.99
N MET A 89 -3.09 2.46 9.94
CA MET A 89 -4.17 2.72 9.00
C MET A 89 -5.53 2.39 9.61
N LEU A 90 -6.58 2.94 9.02
CA LEU A 90 -7.98 2.66 9.34
C LEU A 90 -8.64 1.83 8.25
N PRO A 91 -9.78 1.17 8.52
CA PRO A 91 -10.55 0.45 7.51
C PRO A 91 -10.93 1.36 6.34
N TYR A 92 -10.62 0.95 5.11
CA TYR A 92 -10.87 1.72 3.89
C TYR A 92 -11.83 1.01 2.91
N THR A 93 -12.36 -0.14 3.31
CA THR A 93 -13.40 -0.86 2.56
C THR A 93 -14.51 -1.31 3.49
N GLY A 94 -15.71 -1.57 2.94
CA GLY A 94 -16.84 -2.08 3.72
C GLY A 94 -16.52 -3.39 4.44
N VAL A 95 -15.82 -4.32 3.79
CA VAL A 95 -15.42 -5.60 4.41
C VAL A 95 -14.44 -5.37 5.57
N LEU A 96 -13.46 -4.50 5.42
CA LEU A 96 -12.54 -4.17 6.51
C LEU A 96 -13.24 -3.44 7.65
N GLN A 97 -14.25 -2.61 7.35
CA GLN A 97 -15.05 -1.94 8.38
C GLN A 97 -15.91 -2.93 9.16
N LEU A 98 -16.57 -3.87 8.47
CA LEU A 98 -17.34 -4.92 9.14
C LEU A 98 -16.42 -5.80 10.02
N LEU A 99 -15.27 -6.19 9.50
CA LEU A 99 -14.27 -6.92 10.28
C LEU A 99 -13.80 -6.12 11.50
N ALA A 100 -13.50 -4.84 11.31
CA ALA A 100 -13.02 -3.97 12.39
C ALA A 100 -14.06 -3.77 13.51
N ASN A 101 -15.35 -3.78 13.18
CA ASN A 101 -16.41 -3.69 14.18
C ASN A 101 -16.46 -4.90 15.12
N GLU A 102 -16.02 -6.07 14.65
CA GLU A 102 -15.95 -7.30 15.45
C GLU A 102 -14.60 -7.46 16.19
N LEU A 103 -13.58 -6.68 15.81
CA LEU A 103 -12.26 -6.74 16.43
C LEU A 103 -12.18 -5.86 17.67
N ILE A 104 -11.64 -6.42 18.75
CA ILE A 104 -11.36 -5.71 20.01
C ILE A 104 -9.86 -5.38 20.15
N PHE A 105 -9.07 -5.61 19.11
CA PHE A 105 -7.62 -5.38 19.08
C PHE A 105 -7.16 -4.97 17.67
N PRO A 106 -6.04 -4.26 17.55
CA PRO A 106 -5.44 -3.94 16.27
C PRO A 106 -4.89 -5.20 15.57
N ILE A 107 -4.90 -5.21 14.25
CA ILE A 107 -4.32 -6.31 13.45
C ILE A 107 -3.15 -5.84 12.59
N VAL A 108 -2.14 -6.69 12.47
CA VAL A 108 -1.18 -6.56 11.38
C VAL A 108 -1.95 -6.70 10.08
N ALA A 109 -1.70 -5.82 9.11
CA ALA A 109 -2.22 -5.92 7.76
C ALA A 109 -1.08 -5.65 6.77
N THR A 110 -0.70 -6.66 6.00
CA THR A 110 0.37 -6.58 5.01
C THR A 110 -0.06 -7.21 3.70
N SER A 111 0.51 -6.75 2.57
CA SER A 111 0.20 -7.30 1.25
C SER A 111 0.34 -8.82 1.21
N GLY A 112 -0.66 -9.48 0.62
CA GLY A 112 -0.64 -10.92 0.33
C GLY A 112 0.24 -11.17 -0.89
N ASN A 113 1.54 -11.38 -0.65
CA ASN A 113 2.53 -11.71 -1.68
C ASN A 113 3.69 -12.49 -1.09
N ILE A 114 4.44 -13.15 -1.96
CA ILE A 114 5.75 -13.70 -1.65
C ILE A 114 6.77 -12.56 -1.74
N HIS A 115 7.89 -12.67 -1.05
CA HIS A 115 8.90 -11.62 -0.96
C HIS A 115 9.34 -11.12 -2.35
N GLY A 116 9.22 -9.81 -2.58
CA GLY A 116 9.62 -9.16 -3.83
C GLY A 116 8.59 -9.19 -4.96
N SER A 117 7.55 -10.03 -4.88
CA SER A 117 6.48 -10.10 -5.89
C SER A 117 5.38 -9.07 -5.63
N PRO A 118 4.58 -8.70 -6.65
CA PRO A 118 3.40 -7.86 -6.49
C PRO A 118 2.34 -8.49 -5.59
N ILE A 119 1.41 -7.67 -5.13
CA ILE A 119 0.26 -8.15 -4.35
C ILE A 119 -0.61 -9.08 -5.21
N ILE A 120 -1.00 -10.22 -4.64
CA ILE A 120 -1.87 -11.21 -5.28
C ILE A 120 -3.32 -10.69 -5.26
N SER A 121 -4.03 -10.84 -6.38
CA SER A 121 -5.42 -10.43 -6.53
C SER A 121 -6.37 -11.57 -6.90
N GLU A 122 -5.87 -12.62 -7.54
CA GLU A 122 -6.66 -13.74 -7.99
C GLU A 122 -6.83 -14.78 -6.88
N ASN A 123 -8.07 -15.32 -6.76
CA ASN A 123 -8.42 -16.24 -5.67
C ASN A 123 -7.64 -17.56 -5.74
N GLU A 124 -7.50 -18.13 -6.93
CA GLU A 124 -6.80 -19.38 -7.16
C GLU A 124 -5.29 -19.22 -6.87
N GLU A 125 -4.69 -18.13 -7.33
CA GLU A 125 -3.29 -17.82 -7.06
C GLU A 125 -3.05 -17.62 -5.55
N ALA A 126 -3.97 -16.95 -4.85
CA ALA A 126 -3.87 -16.76 -3.41
C ALA A 126 -3.93 -18.08 -2.65
N LEU A 127 -4.84 -18.98 -3.02
CA LEU A 127 -4.95 -20.29 -2.42
C LEU A 127 -3.72 -21.16 -2.70
N GLU A 128 -3.12 -21.07 -3.87
CA GLU A 128 -1.91 -21.81 -4.23
C GLU A 128 -0.68 -21.27 -3.51
N LYS A 129 -0.43 -19.96 -3.61
CA LYS A 129 0.83 -19.36 -3.14
C LYS A 129 0.85 -19.03 -1.65
N LEU A 130 -0.31 -18.79 -1.01
CA LEU A 130 -0.38 -18.37 0.39
C LEU A 130 -0.89 -19.46 1.35
N ASN A 131 -1.20 -20.68 0.90
CA ASN A 131 -1.69 -21.77 1.73
C ASN A 131 -0.75 -22.16 2.88
N ASN A 132 0.57 -22.01 2.67
CA ASN A 132 1.57 -22.25 3.71
C ASN A 132 1.77 -21.05 4.66
N VAL A 133 1.18 -19.89 4.33
CA VAL A 133 1.31 -18.64 5.11
C VAL A 133 0.08 -18.38 5.94
N ALA A 134 -1.11 -18.44 5.33
CA ALA A 134 -2.39 -18.17 5.95
C ALA A 134 -3.09 -19.46 6.36
N ASP A 135 -3.75 -19.44 7.52
CA ASP A 135 -4.54 -20.57 8.01
C ASP A 135 -6.00 -20.52 7.48
N TYR A 136 -6.50 -19.32 7.12
CA TYR A 136 -7.84 -19.07 6.59
C TYR A 136 -7.83 -18.05 5.45
N PHE A 137 -8.81 -18.15 4.55
CA PHE A 137 -8.98 -17.24 3.42
C PHE A 137 -10.38 -16.66 3.39
N LEU A 138 -10.50 -15.34 3.52
CA LEU A 138 -11.71 -14.60 3.24
C LEU A 138 -11.64 -14.05 1.81
N LYS A 139 -12.45 -14.59 0.91
CA LYS A 139 -12.45 -14.23 -0.52
C LYS A 139 -13.81 -13.69 -0.98
N HIS A 140 -13.83 -12.99 -2.08
CA HIS A 140 -15.02 -12.53 -2.79
C HIS A 140 -14.89 -12.84 -4.29
N ASN A 141 -15.98 -12.68 -5.02
CA ASN A 141 -16.04 -12.94 -6.46
C ASN A 141 -15.95 -11.70 -7.35
N LEU A 142 -15.66 -10.53 -6.77
CA LEU A 142 -15.42 -9.31 -7.52
C LEU A 142 -14.00 -9.31 -8.08
N LYS A 143 -13.85 -9.07 -9.39
CA LYS A 143 -12.54 -8.97 -10.03
C LYS A 143 -11.82 -7.71 -9.58
N ILE A 144 -10.53 -7.83 -9.29
CA ILE A 144 -9.64 -6.72 -8.99
C ILE A 144 -8.86 -6.38 -10.25
N GLU A 145 -9.27 -5.34 -10.97
CA GLU A 145 -8.66 -4.95 -12.24
C GLU A 145 -7.26 -4.34 -12.08
N TYR A 146 -7.04 -3.58 -11.00
CA TYR A 146 -5.79 -2.85 -10.75
C TYR A 146 -5.27 -3.17 -9.35
N PRO A 147 -4.60 -4.32 -9.17
CA PRO A 147 -4.00 -4.65 -7.88
C PRO A 147 -2.92 -3.65 -7.48
N GLN A 148 -3.01 -3.16 -6.25
CA GLN A 148 -2.11 -2.14 -5.72
C GLN A 148 -1.80 -2.41 -4.25
N ASP A 149 -0.56 -2.11 -3.84
CA ASP A 149 -0.22 -1.99 -2.42
C ASP A 149 -0.91 -0.77 -1.78
N ASP A 150 -0.90 -0.69 -0.47
CA ASP A 150 -1.35 0.51 0.23
C ASP A 150 -0.34 1.64 0.07
N SER A 151 -0.83 2.87 -0.10
CA SER A 151 0.02 4.07 -0.05
C SER A 151 0.60 4.27 1.35
N VAL A 152 1.81 4.83 1.41
CA VAL A 152 2.51 5.10 2.67
C VAL A 152 2.95 6.54 2.70
N VAL A 153 2.54 7.26 3.73
CA VAL A 153 2.89 8.66 3.95
C VAL A 153 3.50 8.90 5.33
N LYS A 154 4.24 9.97 5.44
CA LYS A 154 4.78 10.48 6.70
C LYS A 154 4.74 12.00 6.68
N PHE A 155 4.43 12.60 7.80
CA PHE A 155 4.50 14.05 7.96
C PHE A 155 5.83 14.47 8.58
N SER A 156 6.47 15.50 7.98
CA SER A 156 7.70 16.08 8.53
C SER A 156 7.42 16.72 9.89
N GLN A 157 8.39 16.62 10.82
CA GLN A 157 8.18 17.11 12.19
C GLN A 157 8.00 18.63 12.24
N LYS A 158 8.85 19.37 11.52
CA LYS A 158 8.92 20.85 11.62
C LYS A 158 7.78 21.53 10.86
N PHE A 159 7.52 21.11 9.61
CA PHE A 159 6.59 21.81 8.73
C PHE A 159 5.27 21.07 8.54
N GLN A 160 5.14 19.89 9.13
CA GLN A 160 3.97 19.03 8.96
C GLN A 160 3.62 18.81 7.48
N GLN A 161 4.66 18.78 6.63
CA GLN A 161 4.53 18.53 5.20
C GLN A 161 4.39 17.02 4.96
N GLU A 162 3.42 16.62 4.16
CA GLU A 162 3.26 15.25 3.73
C GLU A 162 4.41 14.83 2.80
N VAL A 163 4.99 13.69 3.10
CA VAL A 163 5.99 13.02 2.28
C VAL A 163 5.44 11.64 1.90
N VAL A 164 5.23 11.42 0.62
CA VAL A 164 4.75 10.16 0.08
C VAL A 164 5.93 9.19 -0.11
N PHE A 165 6.01 8.16 0.73
CA PHE A 165 7.03 7.11 0.65
C PHE A 165 6.70 6.04 -0.39
N ARG A 166 5.42 5.80 -0.59
CA ARG A 166 4.89 4.91 -1.62
C ARG A 166 3.56 5.47 -2.11
N ARG A 167 3.52 5.80 -3.41
CA ARG A 167 2.30 6.21 -4.11
C ARG A 167 1.63 4.96 -4.66
N SER A 168 0.41 4.66 -4.21
CA SER A 168 -0.33 3.47 -4.62
C SER A 168 -1.82 3.66 -4.36
N ARG A 169 -2.51 2.69 -3.77
CA ARG A 169 -3.95 2.77 -3.52
C ARG A 169 -4.37 4.10 -2.89
N GLY A 170 -5.39 4.72 -3.48
CA GLY A 170 -5.95 6.00 -3.08
C GLY A 170 -5.26 7.21 -3.73
N TYR A 171 -3.98 7.13 -4.03
CA TYR A 171 -3.21 8.18 -4.69
C TYR A 171 -3.03 7.94 -6.19
N ALA A 172 -2.85 6.68 -6.59
CA ALA A 172 -2.73 6.31 -8.00
C ALA A 172 -4.05 5.68 -8.50
N PRO A 173 -4.44 5.93 -9.76
CA PRO A 173 -3.76 6.72 -10.80
C PRO A 173 -4.24 8.19 -10.89
N ASN A 174 -4.57 8.84 -9.79
CA ASN A 174 -5.00 10.22 -9.82
C ASN A 174 -3.98 11.11 -10.54
N TYR A 175 -4.46 12.12 -11.27
CA TYR A 175 -3.58 13.08 -11.91
C TYR A 175 -2.84 13.97 -10.88
N LEU A 176 -1.71 14.49 -11.31
CA LEU A 176 -0.97 15.52 -10.59
C LEU A 176 -1.29 16.88 -11.23
N ASP A 177 -1.60 17.84 -10.38
CA ASP A 177 -1.82 19.23 -10.81
C ASP A 177 -0.44 19.88 -11.02
N VAL A 178 0.13 19.61 -12.20
CA VAL A 178 1.41 20.18 -12.65
C VAL A 178 1.24 20.65 -14.08
N GLU A 179 1.74 21.84 -14.34
CA GLU A 179 1.74 22.44 -15.67
C GLU A 179 2.88 21.80 -16.49
N ILE A 180 2.52 21.15 -17.59
CA ILE A 180 3.47 20.58 -18.55
C ILE A 180 3.23 21.29 -19.89
N ASN A 181 4.26 21.96 -20.38
CA ASN A 181 4.21 22.59 -21.69
C ASN A 181 4.67 21.58 -22.76
N ALA A 182 3.75 20.75 -23.20
CA ALA A 182 3.98 19.77 -24.26
C ALA A 182 2.73 19.67 -25.14
N ASP A 183 2.95 19.73 -26.47
CA ASP A 183 1.89 19.62 -27.48
C ASP A 183 1.61 18.17 -27.86
N GLU A 184 2.36 17.21 -27.32
CA GLU A 184 2.25 15.79 -27.67
C GLU A 184 1.98 14.92 -26.43
N LYS A 185 1.49 13.71 -26.70
CA LYS A 185 1.21 12.70 -25.70
C LYS A 185 2.50 11.97 -25.32
N ILE A 186 2.90 12.07 -24.06
CA ILE A 186 4.19 11.56 -23.57
C ILE A 186 3.95 10.49 -22.53
N MET A 187 4.62 9.33 -22.70
CA MET A 187 4.70 8.30 -21.66
C MET A 187 6.14 8.15 -21.20
N ALA A 188 6.39 8.26 -19.91
CA ALA A 188 7.69 8.03 -19.30
C ALA A 188 7.68 6.71 -18.53
N MET A 189 8.62 5.82 -18.86
CA MET A 189 8.66 4.44 -18.38
C MET A 189 9.34 4.31 -17.00
N GLY A 190 9.85 5.41 -16.45
CA GLY A 190 10.52 5.41 -15.15
C GLY A 190 11.83 4.64 -15.12
N ALA A 191 12.35 4.41 -13.92
CA ALA A 191 13.61 3.73 -13.68
C ALA A 191 13.43 2.23 -13.39
N HIS A 192 14.53 1.46 -13.50
CA HIS A 192 14.55 0.03 -13.20
C HIS A 192 14.20 -0.28 -11.74
N LEU A 193 14.70 0.53 -10.80
CA LEU A 193 14.42 0.37 -9.36
C LEU A 193 13.26 1.25 -8.92
N LYS A 194 12.37 0.71 -8.09
CA LYS A 194 11.19 1.43 -7.56
C LYS A 194 10.33 2.03 -8.66
N SER A 195 10.16 1.28 -9.74
CA SER A 195 9.53 1.73 -10.96
C SER A 195 8.11 2.26 -10.75
N SER A 196 7.77 3.26 -11.53
CA SER A 196 6.44 3.78 -11.77
C SER A 196 6.42 4.40 -13.18
N ILE A 197 5.24 4.49 -13.79
CA ILE A 197 5.04 5.04 -15.13
C ILE A 197 4.34 6.39 -14.98
N ALA A 198 4.75 7.37 -15.76
CA ALA A 198 4.02 8.62 -15.90
C ALA A 198 3.44 8.72 -17.31
N TYR A 199 2.21 9.19 -17.44
CA TYR A 199 1.54 9.37 -18.71
C TYR A 199 0.83 10.72 -18.79
N TYR A 200 1.09 11.45 -19.86
CA TYR A 200 0.48 12.71 -20.22
C TYR A 200 -0.35 12.55 -21.51
N PRO A 201 -1.60 12.04 -21.41
CA PRO A 201 -2.44 11.77 -22.57
C PRO A 201 -3.24 12.99 -23.02
N ASN A 202 -3.58 13.93 -22.12
CA ASN A 202 -4.55 14.99 -22.32
C ASN A 202 -4.42 16.08 -21.26
N GLU A 203 -3.50 17.00 -21.37
CA GLU A 203 -3.32 18.15 -20.45
C GLU A 203 -3.11 17.81 -18.94
N ASN A 204 -3.30 16.54 -18.54
CA ASN A 204 -3.10 16.07 -17.18
C ASN A 204 -1.99 15.03 -17.11
N LEU A 205 -1.15 15.13 -16.08
CA LEU A 205 -0.10 14.14 -15.80
C LEU A 205 -0.62 13.08 -14.84
N TYR A 206 -0.69 11.84 -15.29
CA TYR A 206 -1.02 10.68 -14.48
C TYR A 206 0.24 9.91 -14.11
N VAL A 207 0.35 9.53 -12.84
CA VAL A 207 1.45 8.69 -12.37
C VAL A 207 0.87 7.41 -11.81
N SER A 208 1.40 6.27 -12.27
CA SER A 208 0.98 4.94 -11.81
C SER A 208 1.25 4.74 -10.33
N GLN A 209 0.72 3.64 -9.81
CA GLN A 209 1.16 3.10 -8.53
C GLN A 209 2.66 2.76 -8.56
N TYR A 210 3.25 2.68 -7.38
CA TYR A 210 4.53 2.02 -7.18
C TYR A 210 4.45 0.56 -7.67
N ILE A 211 5.29 0.19 -8.63
CA ILE A 211 5.27 -1.13 -9.25
C ILE A 211 6.31 -2.03 -8.59
N GLY A 212 7.53 -1.54 -8.38
CA GLY A 212 8.62 -2.28 -7.75
C GLY A 212 9.91 -2.27 -8.56
N ASN A 213 10.77 -3.26 -8.32
CA ASN A 213 12.04 -3.42 -9.04
C ASN A 213 11.85 -4.38 -10.21
N LEU A 214 12.26 -3.99 -11.40
CA LEU A 214 11.98 -4.72 -12.66
C LEU A 214 12.85 -5.97 -12.87
N ASP A 215 13.82 -6.26 -12.00
CA ASP A 215 14.57 -7.51 -11.96
C ASP A 215 13.73 -8.72 -11.51
N ASN A 216 12.59 -8.50 -10.89
CA ASN A 216 11.63 -9.56 -10.58
C ASN A 216 10.66 -9.73 -11.74
N PHE A 217 10.51 -10.96 -12.26
CA PHE A 217 9.67 -11.26 -13.42
C PHE A 217 8.19 -10.90 -13.20
N ASP A 218 7.64 -11.15 -12.02
CA ASP A 218 6.25 -10.79 -11.71
C ASP A 218 6.04 -9.27 -11.70
N VAL A 219 7.06 -8.52 -11.20
CA VAL A 219 7.04 -7.05 -11.21
C VAL A 219 7.14 -6.51 -12.63
N TYR A 220 7.99 -7.10 -13.47
CA TYR A 220 8.10 -6.76 -14.89
C TYR A 220 6.76 -6.97 -15.63
N ASN A 221 6.12 -8.12 -15.40
CA ASN A 221 4.79 -8.39 -15.99
C ASN A 221 3.76 -7.35 -15.52
N ARG A 222 3.78 -6.96 -14.23
CA ARG A 222 2.92 -5.90 -13.69
C ARG A 222 3.20 -4.56 -14.34
N PHE A 223 4.45 -4.24 -14.63
CA PHE A 223 4.85 -3.03 -15.32
C PHE A 223 4.27 -2.98 -16.75
N VAL A 224 4.40 -4.06 -17.52
CA VAL A 224 3.80 -4.17 -18.86
C VAL A 224 2.28 -3.99 -18.79
N GLN A 225 1.60 -4.73 -17.92
CA GLN A 225 0.15 -4.61 -17.73
C GLN A 225 -0.30 -3.20 -17.34
N THR A 226 0.50 -2.49 -16.52
CA THR A 226 0.19 -1.12 -16.10
C THR A 226 0.31 -0.14 -17.27
N SER A 227 1.34 -0.27 -18.12
CA SER A 227 1.51 0.57 -19.30
C SER A 227 0.39 0.37 -20.32
N GLU A 228 0.04 -0.88 -20.61
CA GLU A 228 -1.08 -1.22 -21.48
C GLU A 228 -2.43 -0.73 -20.93
N SER A 229 -2.61 -0.81 -19.60
CA SER A 229 -3.81 -0.33 -18.93
C SER A 229 -3.98 1.19 -19.06
N PHE A 230 -2.90 1.96 -18.97
CA PHE A 230 -2.96 3.40 -19.20
C PHE A 230 -3.40 3.73 -20.62
N ILE A 231 -2.80 3.07 -21.62
CA ILE A 231 -3.20 3.25 -23.03
C ILE A 231 -4.70 2.91 -23.21
N ARG A 232 -5.16 1.82 -22.60
CA ARG A 232 -6.57 1.39 -22.69
C ARG A 232 -7.54 2.35 -21.99
N ILE A 233 -7.20 2.84 -20.77
CA ILE A 233 -8.06 3.73 -20.00
C ILE A 233 -8.27 5.07 -20.71
N PHE A 234 -7.19 5.62 -21.26
CA PHE A 234 -7.24 6.92 -21.92
C PHE A 234 -7.60 6.84 -23.42
N GLU A 235 -7.65 5.62 -23.98
CA GLU A 235 -7.92 5.38 -25.41
C GLU A 235 -6.96 6.18 -26.32
N GLN A 236 -5.73 6.41 -25.85
CA GLN A 236 -4.73 7.25 -26.49
C GLN A 236 -3.40 6.51 -26.55
N GLN A 237 -2.73 6.58 -27.71
CA GLN A 237 -1.37 6.10 -27.86
C GLN A 237 -0.37 7.24 -27.56
N PRO A 238 0.73 6.98 -26.86
CA PRO A 238 1.78 7.97 -26.70
C PRO A 238 2.46 8.25 -28.05
N ALA A 239 2.70 9.52 -28.36
CA ALA A 239 3.50 9.93 -29.51
C ALA A 239 5.01 9.79 -29.20
N THR A 240 5.38 10.06 -27.93
CA THR A 240 6.76 9.97 -27.46
C THR A 240 6.83 9.08 -26.22
N ILE A 241 7.85 8.20 -26.18
CA ILE A 241 8.17 7.37 -25.02
C ILE A 241 9.54 7.79 -24.47
N LEU A 242 9.56 8.21 -23.19
CA LEU A 242 10.79 8.53 -22.48
C LEU A 242 11.25 7.30 -21.69
N ILE A 243 12.51 6.97 -21.80
CA ILE A 243 13.16 5.86 -21.10
C ILE A 243 14.37 6.35 -20.32
N ASP A 244 14.72 5.64 -19.25
CA ASP A 244 15.98 5.83 -18.55
C ASP A 244 17.14 5.24 -19.38
N LYS A 245 18.38 5.72 -19.12
CA LYS A 245 19.57 5.25 -19.83
C LYS A 245 20.06 3.93 -19.27
#